data_a456397ddeac8fb14977356e52040ada
#
_entry.id   a456397ddeac8fb14977356e52040ada
#
_cell.length_a   1.000
_cell.length_b   1.000
_cell.length_c   1.000
_cell.angle_alpha   90.00
_cell.angle_beta   90.00
_cell.angle_gamma   90.00
#
_symmetry.space_group_name_H-M   'P 1'
#
loop_
_entity.id
_entity.type
_entity.pdbx_description
1 polymer ?
#
loop_
_entity_poly.entity_id
_entity_poly.type
_entity_poly.pdbx_seq_one_letter_code
_entity_poly.pdbx_strand_id
1 'polypeptide(L)'
;MKILNKRELLLRLRNPEKVATVIENSKKVSEDEVIVNWGVDEVHALKQLNIKAPSPIEGRYKWTGQYKPFDHQKTTSAFLTMNKRAFCFNEQGTGKTASAIWASDFLMKQGKVRRVLVICPLSIMDSAWREDLFTFAMHRTVDVAYGAKEKRKKIINQGADYVIINYDGVEIVFDEIMKGGLIV
;
A
#
# COMPACT_ATOMS: atom_id res chain seq x y z
N MET A 1 -1.41 -7.44 -23.92
CA MET A 1 -1.14 -7.83 -22.53
C MET A 1 -2.25 -8.72 -22.01
N LYS A 2 -1.90 -9.82 -21.31
CA LYS A 2 -2.85 -10.76 -20.67
C LYS A 2 -2.37 -11.10 -19.27
N ILE A 3 -3.29 -11.15 -18.31
CA ILE A 3 -2.98 -11.57 -16.92
C ILE A 3 -3.07 -13.08 -16.86
N LEU A 4 -2.00 -13.73 -16.38
CA LEU A 4 -1.92 -15.18 -16.20
C LEU A 4 -1.98 -15.51 -14.70
N ASN A 5 -2.88 -16.43 -14.32
CA ASN A 5 -2.99 -16.98 -12.94
C ASN A 5 -3.00 -15.94 -11.82
N LYS A 6 -3.43 -14.70 -12.10
CA LYS A 6 -3.38 -13.55 -11.17
C LYS A 6 -1.99 -13.25 -10.59
N ARG A 7 -0.92 -13.75 -11.19
CA ARG A 7 0.46 -13.59 -10.70
C ARG A 7 1.44 -13.09 -11.74
N GLU A 8 1.13 -13.26 -13.01
CA GLU A 8 2.04 -12.98 -14.11
C GLU A 8 1.32 -12.16 -15.18
N LEU A 9 2.11 -11.37 -15.91
CA LEU A 9 1.69 -10.63 -17.09
C LEU A 9 2.37 -11.21 -18.32
N LEU A 10 1.60 -11.64 -19.30
CA LEU A 10 2.07 -11.91 -20.65
C LEU A 10 2.00 -10.62 -21.45
N LEU A 11 3.15 -10.15 -21.88
CA LEU A 11 3.31 -8.94 -22.66
C LEU A 11 3.65 -9.31 -24.11
N ARG A 12 2.96 -8.72 -25.08
CA ARG A 12 3.31 -8.83 -26.49
C ARG A 12 3.91 -7.52 -26.94
N LEU A 13 5.19 -7.51 -27.32
CA LEU A 13 6.01 -6.34 -27.53
C LEU A 13 6.86 -6.51 -28.80
N ARG A 14 7.16 -5.40 -29.48
CA ARG A 14 8.11 -5.41 -30.63
C ARG A 14 9.56 -5.76 -30.21
N ASN A 15 9.92 -5.45 -28.97
CA ASN A 15 11.25 -5.71 -28.44
C ASN A 15 11.14 -6.20 -26.98
N PRO A 16 10.85 -7.48 -26.75
CA PRO A 16 10.73 -8.05 -25.39
C PRO A 16 12.07 -8.12 -24.65
N GLU A 17 13.20 -8.05 -25.35
CA GLU A 17 14.54 -8.10 -24.77
C GLU A 17 14.80 -6.90 -23.85
N LYS A 18 14.25 -5.72 -24.17
CA LYS A 18 14.33 -4.56 -23.29
C LYS A 18 13.68 -4.82 -21.92
N VAL A 19 12.59 -5.58 -21.89
CA VAL A 19 11.95 -5.97 -20.63
C VAL A 19 12.81 -6.99 -19.90
N ALA A 20 13.35 -7.97 -20.62
CA ALA A 20 14.22 -9.00 -20.05
C ALA A 20 15.50 -8.44 -19.43
N THR A 21 16.04 -7.37 -19.99
CA THR A 21 17.23 -6.69 -19.45
C THR A 21 16.95 -5.94 -18.16
N VAL A 22 15.73 -5.40 -17.99
CA VAL A 22 15.35 -4.57 -16.83
C VAL A 22 14.72 -5.39 -15.71
N ILE A 23 13.99 -6.48 -16.08
CA ILE A 23 13.28 -7.33 -15.13
C ILE A 23 13.92 -8.71 -15.13
N GLU A 24 14.81 -8.95 -14.17
CA GLU A 24 15.66 -10.16 -14.06
C GLU A 24 14.88 -11.47 -14.11
N ASN A 25 13.70 -11.53 -13.49
CA ASN A 25 12.87 -12.75 -13.42
C ASN A 25 11.85 -12.86 -14.57
N SER A 26 12.07 -12.17 -15.67
CA SER A 26 11.22 -12.28 -16.86
C SER A 26 11.55 -13.55 -17.67
N LYS A 27 10.56 -14.09 -18.36
CA LYS A 27 10.70 -15.28 -19.21
C LYS A 27 10.29 -14.96 -20.63
N LYS A 28 11.23 -14.98 -21.58
CA LYS A 28 10.93 -14.88 -22.99
C LYS A 28 10.20 -16.16 -23.43
N VAL A 29 9.03 -16.00 -24.05
CA VAL A 29 8.16 -17.11 -24.50
C VAL A 29 8.27 -17.28 -26.01
N SER A 30 8.36 -16.19 -26.76
CA SER A 30 8.55 -16.14 -28.20
C SER A 30 9.34 -14.91 -28.61
N GLU A 31 9.47 -14.66 -29.92
CA GLU A 31 10.17 -13.47 -30.43
C GLU A 31 9.51 -12.15 -30.03
N ASP A 32 8.20 -12.16 -29.84
CA ASP A 32 7.40 -10.98 -29.49
C ASP A 32 6.71 -11.06 -28.11
N GLU A 33 6.91 -12.15 -27.36
CA GLU A 33 6.23 -12.36 -26.06
C GLU A 33 7.19 -12.61 -24.90
N VAL A 34 6.91 -11.94 -23.78
CA VAL A 34 7.64 -12.09 -22.51
C VAL A 34 6.64 -12.17 -21.36
N ILE A 35 6.92 -13.05 -20.43
CA ILE A 35 6.20 -13.17 -19.15
C ILE A 35 7.01 -12.49 -18.08
N VAL A 36 6.35 -11.65 -17.28
CA VAL A 36 6.90 -11.00 -16.09
C VAL A 36 6.00 -11.28 -14.89
N ASN A 37 6.58 -11.31 -13.69
CA ASN A 37 5.77 -11.34 -12.48
C ASN A 37 4.89 -10.08 -12.39
N TRP A 38 3.66 -10.24 -11.90
CA TRP A 38 2.76 -9.10 -11.70
C TRP A 38 2.91 -8.56 -10.27
N GLY A 39 4.03 -7.93 -9.99
CA GLY A 39 4.39 -7.30 -8.73
C GLY A 39 4.46 -5.78 -8.85
N VAL A 40 4.58 -5.11 -7.70
CA VAL A 40 4.68 -3.64 -7.64
C VAL A 40 5.94 -3.15 -8.33
N ASP A 41 7.09 -3.80 -8.10
CA ASP A 41 8.37 -3.39 -8.70
C ASP A 41 8.38 -3.59 -10.22
N GLU A 42 7.84 -4.73 -10.68
CA GLU A 42 7.77 -5.03 -12.10
C GLU A 42 6.85 -4.06 -12.82
N VAL A 43 5.70 -3.68 -12.23
CA VAL A 43 4.82 -2.66 -12.83
C VAL A 43 5.50 -1.29 -12.83
N HIS A 44 6.30 -0.94 -11.81
CA HIS A 44 7.13 0.27 -11.84
C HIS A 44 8.18 0.22 -12.95
N ALA A 45 8.90 -0.89 -13.11
CA ALA A 45 9.87 -1.08 -14.17
C ALA A 45 9.21 -0.99 -15.57
N LEU A 46 8.07 -1.64 -15.75
CA LEU A 46 7.29 -1.53 -17.00
C LEU A 46 6.87 -0.08 -17.30
N LYS A 47 6.44 0.68 -16.28
CA LYS A 47 6.10 2.09 -16.44
C LYS A 47 7.28 2.94 -16.93
N GLN A 48 8.51 2.67 -16.44
CA GLN A 48 9.74 3.34 -16.93
C GLN A 48 10.03 3.00 -18.40
N LEU A 49 9.64 1.81 -18.85
CA LEU A 49 9.73 1.39 -20.25
C LEU A 49 8.54 1.87 -21.11
N ASN A 50 7.69 2.77 -20.58
CA ASN A 50 6.45 3.24 -21.22
C ASN A 50 5.42 2.13 -21.51
N ILE A 51 5.48 1.02 -20.78
CA ILE A 51 4.51 -0.08 -20.87
C ILE A 51 3.48 0.09 -19.76
N LYS A 52 2.23 0.35 -20.13
CA LYS A 52 1.13 0.47 -19.16
C LYS A 52 0.71 -0.92 -18.67
N ALA A 53 0.74 -1.14 -17.37
CA ALA A 53 0.24 -2.34 -16.72
C ALA A 53 -0.66 -1.96 -15.55
N PRO A 54 -1.71 -2.74 -15.24
CA PRO A 54 -2.59 -2.48 -14.11
C PRO A 54 -1.85 -2.70 -12.79
N SER A 55 -2.32 -2.03 -11.74
CA SER A 55 -1.78 -2.24 -10.39
C SER A 55 -2.02 -3.68 -9.92
N PRO A 56 -1.04 -4.34 -9.31
CA PRO A 56 -1.19 -5.72 -8.83
C PRO A 56 -2.30 -5.89 -7.79
N ILE A 57 -2.65 -4.85 -7.03
CA ILE A 57 -3.72 -4.90 -6.05
C ILE A 57 -5.07 -5.25 -6.70
N GLU A 58 -5.31 -4.85 -7.93
CA GLU A 58 -6.58 -5.07 -8.63
C GLU A 58 -6.93 -6.55 -8.82
N GLY A 59 -5.95 -7.41 -9.00
CA GLY A 59 -6.18 -8.83 -9.24
C GLY A 59 -5.56 -9.78 -8.21
N ARG A 60 -4.55 -9.33 -7.46
CA ARG A 60 -3.84 -10.16 -6.48
C ARG A 60 -4.33 -9.98 -5.04
N TYR A 61 -5.06 -8.89 -4.76
CA TYR A 61 -5.50 -8.60 -3.42
C TYR A 61 -6.90 -9.16 -3.16
N LYS A 62 -7.04 -9.90 -2.07
CA LYS A 62 -8.33 -10.26 -1.52
C LYS A 62 -8.79 -9.10 -0.64
N TRP A 63 -9.70 -8.29 -1.16
CA TRP A 63 -10.27 -7.17 -0.43
C TRP A 63 -10.83 -7.63 0.90
N THR A 64 -10.21 -7.17 1.98
CA THR A 64 -10.54 -7.55 3.36
C THR A 64 -11.59 -6.63 3.95
N GLY A 65 -12.20 -7.06 5.06
CA GLY A 65 -13.19 -6.28 5.80
C GLY A 65 -14.63 -6.72 5.56
N GLN A 66 -15.53 -6.01 6.21
CA GLN A 66 -16.97 -6.31 6.18
C GLN A 66 -17.65 -5.90 4.86
N TYR A 67 -17.09 -4.90 4.17
CA TYR A 67 -17.68 -4.32 2.97
C TYR A 67 -16.81 -4.57 1.75
N LYS A 68 -17.46 -4.80 0.62
CA LYS A 68 -16.77 -4.85 -0.67
C LYS A 68 -16.47 -3.44 -1.15
N PRO A 69 -15.25 -3.19 -1.71
CA PRO A 69 -14.91 -1.87 -2.22
C PRO A 69 -15.73 -1.51 -3.46
N PHE A 70 -16.13 -0.26 -3.55
CA PHE A 70 -16.62 0.34 -4.78
C PHE A 70 -15.48 0.50 -5.81
N ASP A 71 -15.81 0.64 -7.09
CA ASP A 71 -14.80 0.71 -8.14
C ASP A 71 -13.88 1.94 -8.00
N HIS A 72 -14.42 3.10 -7.59
CA HIS A 72 -13.59 4.27 -7.30
C HIS A 72 -12.62 4.06 -6.13
N GLN A 73 -12.98 3.25 -5.12
CA GLN A 73 -12.10 2.89 -4.01
C GLN A 73 -10.99 1.94 -4.46
N LYS A 74 -11.30 0.97 -5.34
CA LYS A 74 -10.29 0.10 -5.96
C LYS A 74 -9.30 0.93 -6.77
N THR A 75 -9.80 1.88 -7.59
CA THR A 75 -8.96 2.80 -8.37
C THR A 75 -8.07 3.65 -7.46
N THR A 76 -8.60 4.19 -6.37
CA THR A 76 -7.82 4.96 -5.39
C THR A 76 -6.77 4.08 -4.71
N SER A 77 -7.12 2.87 -4.29
CA SER A 77 -6.16 1.93 -3.70
C SER A 77 -5.06 1.53 -4.68
N ALA A 78 -5.41 1.31 -5.95
CA ALA A 78 -4.44 1.03 -7.01
C ALA A 78 -3.48 2.20 -7.22
N PHE A 79 -3.99 3.43 -7.24
CA PHE A 79 -3.18 4.64 -7.32
C PHE A 79 -2.22 4.78 -6.14
N LEU A 80 -2.70 4.63 -4.91
CA LEU A 80 -1.88 4.72 -3.70
C LEU A 80 -0.82 3.61 -3.64
N THR A 81 -1.15 2.40 -4.08
CA THR A 81 -0.19 1.28 -4.15
C THR A 81 0.96 1.57 -5.11
N MET A 82 0.69 2.26 -6.21
CA MET A 82 1.66 2.51 -7.28
C MET A 82 2.42 3.84 -7.13
N ASN A 83 2.16 4.65 -6.12
CA ASN A 83 2.82 5.92 -5.95
C ASN A 83 3.37 6.05 -4.52
N LYS A 84 4.71 6.13 -4.40
CA LYS A 84 5.41 6.28 -3.11
C LYS A 84 5.04 7.56 -2.36
N ARG A 85 4.66 8.60 -3.09
CA ARG A 85 4.17 9.89 -2.56
C ARG A 85 2.97 10.30 -3.39
N ALA A 86 1.84 10.53 -2.73
CA ALA A 86 0.59 10.82 -3.41
C ALA A 86 -0.32 11.70 -2.55
N PHE A 87 -1.11 12.52 -3.22
CA PHE A 87 -2.23 13.22 -2.63
C PHE A 87 -3.54 12.58 -3.09
N CYS A 88 -4.48 12.39 -2.18
CA CYS A 88 -5.81 11.86 -2.47
C CYS A 88 -6.84 12.94 -2.23
N PHE A 89 -7.28 13.62 -3.31
CA PHE A 89 -8.25 14.72 -3.29
C PHE A 89 -9.68 14.25 -3.60
N ASN A 90 -10.00 12.99 -3.35
CA ASN A 90 -11.36 12.51 -3.49
C ASN A 90 -12.31 13.29 -2.55
N GLU A 91 -13.55 13.41 -2.91
CA GLU A 91 -14.57 14.10 -2.11
C GLU A 91 -14.76 13.46 -0.72
N GLN A 92 -15.34 14.21 0.20
CA GLN A 92 -15.67 13.72 1.53
C GLN A 92 -16.68 12.54 1.42
N GLY A 93 -16.57 11.55 2.30
CA GLY A 93 -17.47 10.40 2.30
C GLY A 93 -17.18 9.32 1.26
N THR A 94 -16.19 9.48 0.37
CA THR A 94 -15.86 8.48 -0.68
C THR A 94 -15.07 7.27 -0.18
N GLY A 95 -14.78 7.17 1.11
CA GLY A 95 -14.03 6.05 1.70
C GLY A 95 -12.52 6.09 1.43
N LYS A 96 -11.92 7.30 1.48
CA LYS A 96 -10.45 7.47 1.35
C LYS A 96 -9.67 6.63 2.36
N THR A 97 -10.13 6.61 3.61
CA THR A 97 -9.52 5.83 4.70
C THR A 97 -9.48 4.34 4.36
N ALA A 98 -10.61 3.78 3.94
CA ALA A 98 -10.68 2.38 3.51
C ALA A 98 -9.72 2.09 2.35
N SER A 99 -9.68 2.99 1.36
CA SER A 99 -8.77 2.86 0.21
C SER A 99 -7.30 2.88 0.62
N ALA A 100 -6.92 3.72 1.58
CA ALA A 100 -5.56 3.79 2.12
C ALA A 100 -5.21 2.54 2.95
N ILE A 101 -6.16 2.04 3.74
CA ILE A 101 -6.00 0.80 4.53
C ILE A 101 -5.78 -0.39 3.59
N TRP A 102 -6.57 -0.57 2.55
CA TRP A 102 -6.38 -1.67 1.59
C TRP A 102 -5.06 -1.56 0.83
N ALA A 103 -4.67 -0.36 0.40
CA ALA A 103 -3.39 -0.16 -0.28
C ALA A 103 -2.21 -0.52 0.63
N SER A 104 -2.21 -0.04 1.87
CA SER A 104 -1.15 -0.32 2.83
C SER A 104 -1.13 -1.79 3.28
N ASP A 105 -2.29 -2.42 3.50
CA ASP A 105 -2.35 -3.86 3.80
C ASP A 105 -1.82 -4.72 2.64
N PHE A 106 -2.14 -4.35 1.40
CA PHE A 106 -1.57 -5.01 0.24
C PHE A 106 -0.05 -4.87 0.19
N LEU A 107 0.48 -3.65 0.40
CA LEU A 107 1.93 -3.41 0.42
C LEU A 107 2.63 -4.17 1.54
N MET A 108 2.00 -4.27 2.72
CA MET A 108 2.51 -5.11 3.81
C MET A 108 2.55 -6.60 3.41
N LYS A 109 1.49 -7.12 2.77
CA LYS A 109 1.45 -8.51 2.27
C LYS A 109 2.48 -8.79 1.18
N GLN A 110 2.90 -7.76 0.45
CA GLN A 110 3.99 -7.84 -0.53
C GLN A 110 5.39 -7.63 0.10
N GLY A 111 5.49 -7.40 1.40
CA GLY A 111 6.75 -7.10 2.08
C GLY A 111 7.37 -5.74 1.71
N LYS A 112 6.59 -4.84 1.09
CA LYS A 112 7.06 -3.51 0.68
C LYS A 112 6.98 -2.48 1.78
N VAL A 113 6.05 -2.67 2.70
CA VAL A 113 5.83 -1.86 3.89
C VAL A 113 5.84 -2.76 5.10
N ARG A 114 6.55 -2.39 6.13
CA ARG A 114 6.61 -3.16 7.38
C ARG A 114 5.55 -2.69 8.37
N ARG A 115 5.42 -1.38 8.52
CA ARG A 115 4.49 -0.74 9.46
C ARG A 115 3.99 0.59 8.86
N VAL A 116 2.82 1.05 9.30
CA VAL A 116 2.21 2.31 8.84
C VAL A 116 2.06 3.27 10.01
N LEU A 117 2.46 4.51 9.82
CA LEU A 117 2.15 5.63 10.70
C LEU A 117 0.99 6.42 10.12
N VAL A 118 -0.05 6.58 10.91
CA VAL A 118 -1.19 7.44 10.59
C VAL A 118 -1.08 8.71 11.42
N ILE A 119 -0.97 9.85 10.74
CA ILE A 119 -0.95 11.17 11.39
C ILE A 119 -2.27 11.86 11.10
N CYS A 120 -3.03 12.16 12.15
CA CYS A 120 -4.37 12.74 11.99
C CYS A 120 -4.72 13.66 13.18
N PRO A 121 -5.78 14.47 13.08
CA PRO A 121 -6.31 15.23 14.20
C PRO A 121 -6.69 14.30 15.38
N LEU A 122 -6.50 14.81 16.60
CA LEU A 122 -6.79 14.09 17.83
C LEU A 122 -8.22 13.52 17.88
N SER A 123 -9.18 14.29 17.39
CA SER A 123 -10.62 13.95 17.42
C SER A 123 -11.01 12.73 16.58
N ILE A 124 -10.19 12.32 15.62
CA ILE A 124 -10.49 11.21 14.70
C ILE A 124 -9.57 10.00 14.84
N MET A 125 -8.69 10.00 15.85
CA MET A 125 -7.74 8.91 16.05
C MET A 125 -8.45 7.58 16.34
N ASP A 126 -9.42 7.59 17.23
CA ASP A 126 -10.21 6.41 17.58
C ASP A 126 -11.42 6.23 16.66
N SER A 127 -12.25 7.26 16.51
CA SER A 127 -13.57 7.18 15.85
C SER A 127 -13.51 6.95 14.34
N ALA A 128 -12.42 7.32 13.67
CA ALA A 128 -12.29 7.09 12.23
C ALA A 128 -11.21 6.04 11.92
N TRP A 129 -9.96 6.30 12.30
CA TRP A 129 -8.87 5.42 11.87
C TRP A 129 -8.86 4.07 12.57
N ARG A 130 -9.03 4.02 13.91
CA ARG A 130 -9.01 2.76 14.64
C ARG A 130 -10.23 1.89 14.31
N GLU A 131 -11.41 2.49 14.25
CA GLU A 131 -12.64 1.78 13.87
C GLU A 131 -12.62 1.32 12.41
N ASP A 132 -12.13 2.16 11.49
CA ASP A 132 -11.97 1.79 10.08
C ASP A 132 -10.95 0.66 9.90
N LEU A 133 -9.82 0.68 10.62
CA LEU A 133 -8.85 -0.42 10.62
C LEU A 133 -9.48 -1.73 11.10
N PHE A 134 -10.27 -1.68 12.16
CA PHE A 134 -11.02 -2.84 12.63
C PHE A 134 -12.03 -3.33 11.60
N THR A 135 -12.68 -2.41 10.89
CA THR A 135 -13.68 -2.74 9.86
C THR A 135 -13.05 -3.33 8.60
N PHE A 136 -11.94 -2.75 8.11
CA PHE A 136 -11.38 -3.09 6.79
C PHE A 136 -10.15 -3.99 6.84
N ALA A 137 -9.45 -4.04 7.97
CA ALA A 137 -8.23 -4.84 8.16
C ALA A 137 -8.13 -5.44 9.57
N MET A 138 -9.18 -6.08 10.06
CA MET A 138 -9.28 -6.67 11.41
C MET A 138 -8.16 -7.65 11.78
N HIS A 139 -7.42 -8.15 10.81
CA HIS A 139 -6.28 -9.04 11.01
C HIS A 139 -4.98 -8.27 11.32
N ARG A 140 -5.02 -6.93 11.29
CA ARG A 140 -3.89 -6.05 11.60
C ARG A 140 -3.97 -5.52 13.02
N THR A 141 -2.80 -5.38 13.63
CA THR A 141 -2.68 -4.75 14.94
C THR A 141 -2.62 -3.23 14.81
N VAL A 142 -3.29 -2.52 15.72
CA VAL A 142 -3.35 -1.07 15.72
C VAL A 142 -3.16 -0.53 17.14
N ASP A 143 -2.28 0.45 17.28
CA ASP A 143 -2.04 1.17 18.52
C ASP A 143 -2.21 2.67 18.33
N VAL A 144 -2.79 3.32 19.34
CA VAL A 144 -2.99 4.78 19.38
C VAL A 144 -1.95 5.40 20.31
N ALA A 145 -0.98 6.11 19.73
CA ALA A 145 0.12 6.76 20.43
C ALA A 145 -0.33 8.10 21.04
N TYR A 146 -1.02 8.04 22.19
CA TYR A 146 -1.55 9.19 22.89
C TYR A 146 -1.09 9.23 24.35
N GLY A 147 -0.96 10.45 24.91
CA GLY A 147 -0.56 10.72 26.29
C GLY A 147 0.86 11.28 26.44
N ALA A 148 1.47 11.08 27.59
CA ALA A 148 2.82 11.57 27.88
C ALA A 148 3.88 10.96 26.95
N LYS A 149 5.02 11.64 26.80
CA LYS A 149 6.13 11.26 25.90
C LYS A 149 6.55 9.80 26.05
N GLU A 150 6.80 9.35 27.27
CA GLU A 150 7.28 7.98 27.52
C GLU A 150 6.22 6.92 27.18
N LYS A 151 4.94 7.22 27.41
CA LYS A 151 3.84 6.34 26.99
C LYS A 151 3.79 6.21 25.46
N ARG A 152 3.92 7.32 24.73
CA ARG A 152 3.94 7.32 23.26
C ARG A 152 5.12 6.51 22.70
N LYS A 153 6.32 6.70 23.26
CA LYS A 153 7.51 5.91 22.89
C LYS A 153 7.29 4.42 23.11
N LYS A 154 6.75 4.04 24.25
CA LYS A 154 6.43 2.64 24.55
C LYS A 154 5.49 2.06 23.49
N ILE A 155 4.42 2.77 23.15
CA ILE A 155 3.44 2.34 22.14
C ILE A 155 4.08 2.17 20.77
N ILE A 156 4.88 3.15 20.30
CA ILE A 156 5.57 3.06 19.03
C ILE A 156 6.48 1.83 18.97
N ASN A 157 7.15 1.52 20.08
CA ASN A 157 8.09 0.40 20.17
C ASN A 157 7.43 -0.97 20.39
N GLN A 158 6.13 -1.04 20.66
CA GLN A 158 5.38 -2.31 20.80
C GLN A 158 5.26 -3.11 19.50
N GLY A 159 5.44 -2.47 18.36
CA GLY A 159 5.54 -3.17 17.09
C GLY A 159 4.22 -3.42 16.37
N ALA A 160 3.14 -2.70 16.70
CA ALA A 160 1.88 -2.76 15.97
C ALA A 160 2.06 -2.46 14.48
N ASP A 161 1.24 -3.09 13.62
CA ASP A 161 1.23 -2.87 12.18
C ASP A 161 0.90 -1.41 11.84
N TYR A 162 -0.06 -0.83 12.55
CA TYR A 162 -0.47 0.56 12.42
C TYR A 162 -0.27 1.30 13.73
N VAL A 163 0.33 2.48 13.66
CA VAL A 163 0.44 3.41 14.78
C VAL A 163 -0.28 4.69 14.41
N ILE A 164 -1.28 5.08 15.19
CA ILE A 164 -2.04 6.32 15.00
C ILE A 164 -1.52 7.36 15.98
N ILE A 165 -1.19 8.56 15.50
CA ILE A 165 -0.67 9.65 16.30
C ILE A 165 -1.26 11.00 15.85
N ASN A 166 -1.43 11.94 16.79
CA ASN A 166 -1.84 13.29 16.44
C ASN A 166 -0.64 14.16 16.01
N TYR A 167 -0.89 15.27 15.32
CA TYR A 167 0.15 16.15 14.77
C TYR A 167 1.18 16.58 15.82
N ASP A 168 0.76 17.13 16.96
CA ASP A 168 1.67 17.57 18.03
C ASP A 168 2.48 16.39 18.61
N GLY A 169 1.90 15.20 18.57
CA GLY A 169 2.55 13.99 19.06
C GLY A 169 3.76 13.56 18.24
N VAL A 170 3.78 13.88 16.95
CA VAL A 170 4.89 13.52 16.06
C VAL A 170 6.19 14.18 16.50
N GLU A 171 6.17 15.48 16.81
CA GLU A 171 7.36 16.21 17.26
C GLU A 171 7.93 15.63 18.56
N ILE A 172 7.04 15.24 19.49
CA ILE A 172 7.42 14.70 20.79
C ILE A 172 8.22 13.40 20.69
N VAL A 173 7.95 12.57 19.69
CA VAL A 173 8.52 11.23 19.53
C VAL A 173 9.16 10.99 18.16
N PHE A 174 9.60 12.06 17.51
CA PHE A 174 10.14 12.01 16.15
C PHE A 174 11.29 10.99 16.01
N ASP A 175 12.22 10.98 16.95
CA ASP A 175 13.37 10.06 16.90
C ASP A 175 12.96 8.59 16.95
N GLU A 176 11.93 8.25 17.73
CA GLU A 176 11.40 6.90 17.80
C GLU A 176 10.67 6.50 16.51
N ILE A 177 9.95 7.43 15.90
CA ILE A 177 9.29 7.21 14.60
C ILE A 177 10.34 6.88 13.55
N MET A 178 11.41 7.66 13.48
CA MET A 178 12.49 7.46 12.49
C MET A 178 13.22 6.14 12.69
N LYS A 179 13.42 5.70 13.93
CA LYS A 179 14.04 4.40 14.26
C LYS A 179 13.10 3.21 14.02
N GLY A 180 11.80 3.42 14.16
CA GLY A 180 10.79 2.38 14.14
C GLY A 180 10.45 1.78 12.78
N GLY A 181 11.02 2.29 11.68
CA GLY A 181 10.75 1.83 10.32
C GLY A 181 9.29 2.01 9.89
N LEU A 182 8.65 3.06 10.41
CA LEU A 182 7.28 3.45 10.06
C LEU A 182 7.28 4.19 8.72
N ILE A 183 6.29 3.88 7.89
CA ILE A 183 6.00 4.60 6.65
C ILE A 183 4.69 5.38 6.84
N VAL A 184 4.75 6.66 6.54
CA VAL A 184 3.62 7.61 6.66
C VAL A 184 2.74 7.56 5.42
#